data_c1891d19f41210c2379fa1c6f328352e
#
_entry.id   c1891d19f41210c2379fa1c6f328352e
#
_cell.length_a   1.000
_cell.length_b   1.000
_cell.length_c   1.000
_cell.angle_alpha   90.00
_cell.angle_beta   90.00
_cell.angle_gamma   90.00
#
_symmetry.space_group_name_H-M   'P 1'
#
loop_
_entity.id
_entity.type
_entity.pdbx_description
1 polymer ?
#
loop_
_entity_poly.entity_id
_entity_poly.type
_entity_poly.pdbx_seq_one_letter_code
_entity_poly.pdbx_strand_id
1 'polypeptide(L)'
;MTIKDLAAKTGYAVGTVSRALNNHPNVSGKARATILQAAQEMGFELNVNAKQLKQTHSNTILVVVKGTGNELFGELVEAIQHLISQTRYQLVVDYMDEDANEVSRAVQLCREKKPLGILFLGGVNAFFQRDFAAIDIPCVVITNDASTLPFENLSSVSTDDREAGRCAIEMLIALGHRKIAVIGGDREVSDTSRLRFEGCVKAFSDHALPFDPDRDYQGVRYSYKDGYRATKALLASGREFTALFASADVMAIGAIRALRDSGKRVPEDVSVIGMDGLPIGDYLVPQLTTVGQSVSSMARRGVEILLGAIEEGKPARHETIPFQIYRRESVRELAE
;
A
#
# COMPACT_ATOMS: atom_id res chain seq x y z
N MET A 1 9.12 6.78 39.06
CA MET A 1 10.29 7.60 39.39
C MET A 1 10.43 8.69 38.33
N THR A 2 10.74 9.92 38.73
CA THR A 2 10.72 11.08 37.83
C THR A 2 12.11 11.72 37.72
N ILE A 3 12.31 12.55 36.67
CA ILE A 3 13.56 13.33 36.55
C ILE A 3 13.80 14.28 37.70
N LYS A 4 12.74 14.71 38.42
CA LYS A 4 12.85 15.52 39.63
C LYS A 4 13.44 14.74 40.78
N ASP A 5 13.12 13.45 40.93
CA ASP A 5 13.68 12.57 41.98
C ASP A 5 15.16 12.34 41.73
N LEU A 6 15.59 12.18 40.48
CA LEU A 6 16.99 12.05 40.11
C LEU A 6 17.77 13.35 40.32
N ALA A 7 17.16 14.51 40.07
CA ALA A 7 17.74 15.81 40.33
C ALA A 7 17.92 16.03 41.88
N ALA A 8 16.95 15.64 42.67
CA ALA A 8 17.03 15.71 44.13
C ALA A 8 18.15 14.80 44.68
N LYS A 9 18.31 13.56 44.15
CA LYS A 9 19.35 12.62 44.58
C LYS A 9 20.75 13.08 44.22
N THR A 10 20.90 13.67 43.01
CA THR A 10 22.24 14.05 42.49
C THR A 10 22.66 15.48 42.85
N GLY A 11 21.75 16.30 43.37
CA GLY A 11 22.02 17.71 43.71
C GLY A 11 22.14 18.64 42.47
N TYR A 12 21.88 18.13 41.27
CA TYR A 12 21.93 18.93 40.04
C TYR A 12 20.54 19.47 39.68
N ALA A 13 20.52 20.64 39.07
CA ALA A 13 19.26 21.18 38.54
C ALA A 13 18.64 20.25 37.50
N VAL A 14 17.29 20.17 37.47
CA VAL A 14 16.52 19.33 36.52
C VAL A 14 16.97 19.52 35.07
N GLY A 15 17.30 20.75 34.65
CA GLY A 15 17.81 21.06 33.34
C GLY A 15 19.21 20.46 33.06
N THR A 16 20.07 20.34 34.05
CA THR A 16 21.39 19.72 33.94
C THR A 16 21.26 18.19 33.85
N VAL A 17 20.38 17.61 34.69
CA VAL A 17 20.05 16.18 34.64
C VAL A 17 19.49 15.81 33.28
N SER A 18 18.55 16.56 32.75
CA SER A 18 17.96 16.34 31.41
C SER A 18 19.02 16.39 30.29
N ARG A 19 19.94 17.39 30.36
CA ARG A 19 21.02 17.50 29.38
C ARG A 19 22.03 16.35 29.48
N ALA A 20 22.36 15.90 30.69
CA ALA A 20 23.26 14.78 30.91
C ALA A 20 22.69 13.48 30.35
N LEU A 21 21.42 13.17 30.65
CA LEU A 21 20.70 12.00 30.16
C LEU A 21 20.53 11.98 28.62
N ASN A 22 20.45 13.16 27.98
CA ASN A 22 20.36 13.31 26.53
C ASN A 22 21.72 13.51 25.84
N ASN A 23 22.82 13.24 26.54
CA ASN A 23 24.20 13.33 26.01
C ASN A 23 24.58 14.71 25.43
N HIS A 24 24.02 15.79 25.96
CA HIS A 24 24.27 17.15 25.45
C HIS A 24 25.73 17.59 25.72
N PRO A 25 26.42 18.23 24.76
CA PRO A 25 27.83 18.60 24.90
C PRO A 25 28.12 19.55 26.06
N ASN A 26 27.18 20.40 26.44
CA ASN A 26 27.34 21.42 27.49
C ASN A 26 27.13 20.88 28.94
N VAL A 27 27.51 19.63 29.19
CA VAL A 27 27.52 19.05 30.56
C VAL A 27 28.92 18.52 30.85
N SER A 28 29.51 18.93 31.97
CA SER A 28 30.85 18.47 32.37
C SER A 28 30.89 16.94 32.52
N GLY A 29 32.03 16.32 32.17
CA GLY A 29 32.22 14.87 32.30
C GLY A 29 31.90 14.33 33.67
N LYS A 30 32.28 15.07 34.74
CA LYS A 30 32.02 14.73 36.15
C LYS A 30 30.52 14.73 36.47
N ALA A 31 29.79 15.77 36.06
CA ALA A 31 28.35 15.84 36.29
C ALA A 31 27.59 14.74 35.53
N ARG A 32 28.02 14.46 34.28
CA ARG A 32 27.44 13.39 33.47
C ARG A 32 27.63 12.03 34.13
N ALA A 33 28.86 11.70 34.54
CA ALA A 33 29.13 10.42 35.20
C ALA A 33 28.28 10.23 36.46
N THR A 34 28.21 11.24 37.33
CA THR A 34 27.41 11.20 38.55
C THR A 34 25.92 10.99 38.28
N ILE A 35 25.37 11.69 37.27
CA ILE A 35 23.94 11.59 36.91
C ILE A 35 23.62 10.25 36.32
N LEU A 36 24.46 9.71 35.41
CA LEU A 36 24.25 8.40 34.77
C LEU A 36 24.35 7.26 35.79
N GLN A 37 25.31 7.32 36.70
CA GLN A 37 25.45 6.34 37.77
C GLN A 37 24.20 6.34 38.68
N ALA A 38 23.75 7.51 39.14
CA ALA A 38 22.55 7.63 39.95
C ALA A 38 21.29 7.15 39.18
N ALA A 39 21.18 7.41 37.88
CA ALA A 39 20.09 6.91 37.05
C ALA A 39 20.07 5.38 37.02
N GLN A 40 21.24 4.73 36.83
CA GLN A 40 21.38 3.29 36.86
C GLN A 40 21.03 2.68 38.22
N GLU A 41 21.56 3.24 39.29
CA GLU A 41 21.28 2.79 40.67
C GLU A 41 19.79 2.89 41.05
N MET A 42 19.11 3.90 40.50
CA MET A 42 17.68 4.13 40.74
C MET A 42 16.77 3.36 39.77
N GLY A 43 17.31 2.64 38.78
CA GLY A 43 16.48 2.03 37.72
C GLY A 43 15.67 3.07 36.94
N PHE A 44 16.24 4.28 36.77
CA PHE A 44 15.54 5.35 36.06
C PHE A 44 15.63 5.14 34.55
N GLU A 45 14.50 4.86 33.92
CA GLU A 45 14.37 4.88 32.46
C GLU A 45 13.83 6.24 31.99
N LEU A 46 14.48 6.78 30.95
CA LEU A 46 13.99 7.99 30.30
C LEU A 46 12.60 7.72 29.74
N ASN A 47 11.60 8.41 30.26
CA ASN A 47 10.26 8.36 29.64
C ASN A 47 10.29 9.09 28.30
N VAL A 48 10.48 8.30 27.22
CA VAL A 48 10.53 8.79 25.84
C VAL A 48 9.25 9.55 25.47
N ASN A 49 8.11 9.14 26.05
CA ASN A 49 6.82 9.80 25.83
C ASN A 49 6.78 11.23 26.40
N ALA A 50 7.44 11.48 27.55
CA ALA A 50 7.53 12.82 28.14
C ALA A 50 8.45 13.77 27.33
N LYS A 51 9.39 13.20 26.56
CA LYS A 51 10.23 13.96 25.62
C LYS A 51 9.46 14.31 24.35
N GLN A 52 8.65 13.39 23.84
CA GLN A 52 7.78 13.61 22.66
C GLN A 52 6.71 14.68 22.94
N LEU A 53 6.17 14.75 24.17
CA LEU A 53 5.22 15.80 24.58
C LEU A 53 5.82 17.22 24.60
N LYS A 54 7.15 17.36 24.67
CA LYS A 54 7.86 18.65 24.62
C LYS A 54 8.44 18.99 23.25
N GLN A 55 8.50 18.04 22.32
CA GLN A 55 8.94 18.31 20.95
C GLN A 55 7.76 18.96 20.19
N THR A 56 7.96 20.18 19.75
CA THR A 56 7.03 20.96 18.90
C THR A 56 6.88 20.33 17.49
N HIS A 57 7.83 19.49 17.09
CA HIS A 57 7.83 18.74 15.82
C HIS A 57 8.28 17.31 16.08
N SER A 58 7.53 16.31 15.62
CA SER A 58 7.98 14.92 15.60
C SER A 58 8.83 14.68 14.36
N ASN A 59 9.84 13.81 14.40
CA ASN A 59 10.58 13.36 13.21
C ASN A 59 9.85 12.17 12.54
N THR A 60 8.52 12.16 12.59
CA THR A 60 7.73 11.00 12.19
C THR A 60 7.20 11.16 10.78
N ILE A 61 7.41 10.15 9.95
CA ILE A 61 6.68 9.89 8.72
C ILE A 61 5.59 8.86 9.03
N LEU A 62 4.36 9.17 8.66
CA LEU A 62 3.23 8.27 8.85
C LEU A 62 2.96 7.50 7.55
N VAL A 63 2.70 6.20 7.66
CA VAL A 63 2.16 5.38 6.57
C VAL A 63 0.77 4.93 6.98
N VAL A 64 -0.24 5.27 6.19
CA VAL A 64 -1.62 4.79 6.35
C VAL A 64 -1.88 3.72 5.29
N VAL A 65 -2.15 2.49 5.73
CA VAL A 65 -2.33 1.33 4.86
C VAL A 65 -3.81 0.97 4.81
N LYS A 66 -4.43 1.12 3.63
CA LYS A 66 -5.86 0.85 3.42
C LYS A 66 -6.07 -0.59 2.95
N GLY A 67 -6.47 -1.44 3.89
CA GLY A 67 -6.67 -2.88 3.65
C GLY A 67 -5.45 -3.72 4.06
N THR A 68 -5.73 -4.85 4.68
CA THR A 68 -4.71 -5.80 5.17
C THR A 68 -4.71 -7.10 4.36
N GLY A 69 -5.64 -7.23 3.41
CA GLY A 69 -5.82 -8.46 2.62
C GLY A 69 -4.94 -8.53 1.38
N ASN A 70 -4.43 -7.40 0.87
CA ASN A 70 -3.54 -7.36 -0.29
C ASN A 70 -2.08 -7.30 0.15
N GLU A 71 -1.30 -8.34 -0.17
CA GLU A 71 0.12 -8.44 0.16
C GLU A 71 0.99 -7.38 -0.51
N LEU A 72 0.54 -6.77 -1.62
CA LEU A 72 1.22 -5.64 -2.26
C LEU A 72 1.58 -4.53 -1.27
N PHE A 73 0.66 -4.25 -0.33
CA PHE A 73 0.91 -3.21 0.68
C PHE A 73 1.95 -3.63 1.72
N GLY A 74 2.07 -4.93 2.01
CA GLY A 74 3.14 -5.46 2.85
C GLY A 74 4.52 -5.24 2.22
N GLU A 75 4.67 -5.57 0.95
CA GLU A 75 5.90 -5.36 0.16
C GLU A 75 6.26 -3.85 0.07
N LEU A 76 5.25 -2.98 -0.14
CA LEU A 76 5.45 -1.53 -0.15
C LEU A 76 5.90 -1.01 1.22
N VAL A 77 5.28 -1.46 2.32
CA VAL A 77 5.67 -1.07 3.68
C VAL A 77 7.11 -1.48 3.97
N GLU A 78 7.52 -2.71 3.62
CA GLU A 78 8.90 -3.17 3.80
C GLU A 78 9.90 -2.32 3.02
N ALA A 79 9.61 -2.04 1.74
CA ALA A 79 10.45 -1.18 0.90
C ALA A 79 10.54 0.26 1.44
N ILE A 80 9.44 0.86 1.87
CA ILE A 80 9.41 2.18 2.49
C ILE A 80 10.19 2.19 3.80
N GLN A 81 10.01 1.18 4.66
CA GLN A 81 10.73 1.06 5.92
C GLN A 81 12.24 0.99 5.70
N HIS A 82 12.68 0.21 4.71
CA HIS A 82 14.09 0.14 4.34
C HIS A 82 14.63 1.52 3.94
N LEU A 83 13.92 2.27 3.08
CA LEU A 83 14.32 3.60 2.63
C LEU A 83 14.36 4.62 3.78
N ILE A 84 13.32 4.67 4.62
CA ILE A 84 13.25 5.60 5.75
C ILE A 84 14.29 5.29 6.82
N SER A 85 14.64 4.01 7.05
CA SER A 85 15.67 3.62 8.02
C SER A 85 17.06 4.22 7.73
N GLN A 86 17.32 4.62 6.48
CA GLN A 86 18.57 5.28 6.06
C GLN A 86 18.54 6.80 6.27
N THR A 87 17.47 7.33 6.82
CA THR A 87 17.25 8.75 7.06
C THR A 87 17.22 9.08 8.55
N ARG A 88 17.02 10.35 8.88
CA ARG A 88 16.81 10.80 10.28
C ARG A 88 15.37 10.62 10.79
N TYR A 89 14.45 10.15 9.94
CA TYR A 89 13.04 10.05 10.25
C TYR A 89 12.66 8.72 10.87
N GLN A 90 11.57 8.72 11.62
CA GLN A 90 10.95 7.53 12.20
C GLN A 90 9.69 7.18 11.43
N LEU A 91 9.53 5.92 11.08
CA LEU A 91 8.33 5.43 10.43
C LEU A 91 7.30 4.95 11.45
N VAL A 92 6.06 5.38 11.29
CA VAL A 92 4.90 4.85 12.01
C VAL A 92 3.91 4.35 10.97
N VAL A 93 3.51 3.09 11.10
CA VAL A 93 2.55 2.45 10.18
C VAL A 93 1.22 2.25 10.92
N ASP A 94 0.14 2.67 10.28
CA ASP A 94 -1.23 2.48 10.77
C ASP A 94 -2.03 1.70 9.72
N TYR A 95 -2.45 0.48 10.09
CA TYR A 95 -3.26 -0.38 9.24
C TYR A 95 -4.74 -0.17 9.52
N MET A 96 -5.54 -0.11 8.47
CA MET A 96 -6.98 0.08 8.58
C MET A 96 -7.75 -0.85 7.62
N ASP A 97 -9.04 -1.00 7.86
CA ASP A 97 -9.93 -1.77 6.98
C ASP A 97 -10.07 -1.07 5.62
N GLU A 98 -10.21 -1.86 4.54
CA GLU A 98 -10.30 -1.33 3.18
C GLU A 98 -11.56 -0.49 2.93
N ASP A 99 -12.62 -0.67 3.73
CA ASP A 99 -13.86 0.11 3.61
C ASP A 99 -13.82 1.40 4.44
N ALA A 100 -12.83 1.55 5.34
CA ALA A 100 -12.72 2.73 6.20
C ALA A 100 -12.16 3.94 5.43
N ASN A 101 -12.45 5.14 5.93
CA ASN A 101 -11.98 6.39 5.35
C ASN A 101 -10.56 6.72 5.84
N GLU A 102 -9.57 6.55 4.94
CA GLU A 102 -8.15 6.77 5.20
C GLU A 102 -7.82 8.23 5.52
N VAL A 103 -8.52 9.17 4.91
CA VAL A 103 -8.29 10.60 5.12
C VAL A 103 -8.76 11.03 6.50
N SER A 104 -9.95 10.60 6.93
CA SER A 104 -10.45 10.86 8.28
C SER A 104 -9.53 10.24 9.35
N ARG A 105 -9.00 9.04 9.10
CA ARG A 105 -8.02 8.39 9.96
C ARG A 105 -6.72 9.19 10.03
N ALA A 106 -6.22 9.65 8.90
CA ALA A 106 -5.02 10.48 8.83
C ALA A 106 -5.18 11.81 9.58
N VAL A 107 -6.33 12.48 9.46
CA VAL A 107 -6.64 13.70 10.23
C VAL A 107 -6.56 13.45 11.74
N GLN A 108 -7.10 12.33 12.23
CA GLN A 108 -6.97 11.93 13.62
C GLN A 108 -5.50 11.74 14.01
N LEU A 109 -4.73 10.98 13.21
CA LEU A 109 -3.32 10.71 13.47
C LEU A 109 -2.44 11.96 13.41
N CYS A 110 -2.76 12.93 12.55
CA CYS A 110 -2.08 14.23 12.54
C CYS A 110 -2.18 14.95 13.87
N ARG A 111 -3.35 14.91 14.53
CA ARG A 111 -3.55 15.52 15.85
C ARG A 111 -2.79 14.77 16.95
N GLU A 112 -2.76 13.44 16.89
CA GLU A 112 -2.15 12.57 17.90
C GLU A 112 -0.62 12.50 17.78
N LYS A 113 -0.10 12.34 16.57
CA LYS A 113 1.31 12.02 16.27
C LYS A 113 2.11 13.20 15.75
N LYS A 114 1.45 14.22 15.18
CA LYS A 114 2.06 15.40 14.54
C LYS A 114 3.15 15.01 13.55
N PRO A 115 2.86 14.14 12.55
CA PRO A 115 3.86 13.72 11.58
C PRO A 115 4.32 14.89 10.71
N LEU A 116 5.48 14.76 10.08
CA LEU A 116 6.00 15.72 9.10
C LEU A 116 5.42 15.50 7.70
N GLY A 117 4.95 14.29 7.42
CA GLY A 117 4.34 13.93 6.16
C GLY A 117 3.69 12.55 6.23
N ILE A 118 2.87 12.23 5.22
CA ILE A 118 2.09 11.00 5.16
C ILE A 118 2.28 10.31 3.82
N LEU A 119 2.49 8.99 3.85
CA LEU A 119 2.34 8.10 2.71
C LEU A 119 1.02 7.33 2.89
N PHE A 120 0.12 7.42 1.93
CA PHE A 120 -1.08 6.60 1.86
C PHE A 120 -0.82 5.43 0.91
N LEU A 121 -1.00 4.21 1.38
CA LEU A 121 -0.99 3.01 0.54
C LEU A 121 -2.43 2.62 0.24
N GLY A 122 -2.83 2.82 -1.00
CA GLY A 122 -4.23 2.81 -1.41
C GLY A 122 -4.98 4.08 -1.02
N GLY A 123 -6.15 4.26 -1.62
CA GLY A 123 -7.00 5.40 -1.34
C GLY A 123 -8.27 5.41 -2.21
N VAL A 124 -9.20 6.27 -1.82
CA VAL A 124 -10.44 6.55 -2.56
C VAL A 124 -10.49 8.06 -2.80
N ASN A 125 -10.39 8.48 -4.06
CA ASN A 125 -10.32 9.91 -4.41
C ASN A 125 -11.51 10.72 -3.87
N ALA A 126 -12.70 10.12 -3.75
CA ALA A 126 -13.86 10.77 -3.14
C ALA A 126 -13.65 11.13 -1.66
N PHE A 127 -12.90 10.32 -0.89
CA PHE A 127 -12.56 10.66 0.49
C PHE A 127 -11.54 11.79 0.57
N PHE A 128 -10.53 11.78 -0.32
CA PHE A 128 -9.59 12.89 -0.43
C PHE A 128 -10.32 14.18 -0.81
N GLN A 129 -11.16 14.16 -1.84
CA GLN A 129 -11.90 15.34 -2.27
C GLN A 129 -12.75 15.96 -1.15
N ARG A 130 -13.34 15.11 -0.29
CA ARG A 130 -14.24 15.56 0.78
C ARG A 130 -13.49 16.05 2.02
N ASP A 131 -12.44 15.34 2.46
CA ASP A 131 -11.92 15.46 3.82
C ASP A 131 -10.45 15.96 3.87
N PHE A 132 -9.70 15.95 2.76
CA PHE A 132 -8.25 16.18 2.75
C PHE A 132 -7.85 17.62 3.08
N ALA A 133 -8.73 18.59 2.87
CA ALA A 133 -8.45 20.00 3.19
C ALA A 133 -8.10 20.27 4.67
N ALA A 134 -8.34 19.29 5.56
CA ALA A 134 -7.96 19.33 6.97
C ALA A 134 -6.49 18.93 7.23
N ILE A 135 -5.74 18.53 6.22
CA ILE A 135 -4.34 18.11 6.29
C ILE A 135 -3.49 19.17 5.59
N ASP A 136 -2.59 19.79 6.33
CA ASP A 136 -1.72 20.89 5.87
C ASP A 136 -0.26 20.47 5.63
N ILE A 137 0.07 19.20 5.89
CA ILE A 137 1.41 18.65 5.70
C ILE A 137 1.53 17.93 4.34
N PRO A 138 2.77 17.74 3.80
CA PRO A 138 2.99 17.00 2.57
C PRO A 138 2.48 15.56 2.63
N CYS A 139 1.79 15.13 1.59
CA CYS A 139 1.26 13.78 1.47
C CYS A 139 1.54 13.19 0.09
N VAL A 140 1.70 11.86 0.04
CA VAL A 140 1.82 11.10 -1.22
C VAL A 140 0.89 9.89 -1.16
N VAL A 141 0.05 9.73 -2.17
CA VAL A 141 -0.74 8.52 -2.38
C VAL A 141 0.07 7.57 -3.26
N ILE A 142 0.26 6.35 -2.82
CA ILE A 142 0.92 5.30 -3.59
C ILE A 142 -0.12 4.26 -3.99
N THR A 143 -0.11 3.86 -5.24
CA THR A 143 -1.01 2.98 -5.99
C THR A 143 -2.24 3.66 -6.62
N ASN A 144 -2.61 4.88 -6.22
CA ASN A 144 -3.72 5.60 -6.84
C ASN A 144 -3.23 6.91 -7.46
N ASP A 145 -3.79 7.27 -8.60
CA ASP A 145 -3.59 8.59 -9.20
C ASP A 145 -4.47 9.64 -8.51
N ALA A 146 -3.84 10.68 -7.97
CA ALA A 146 -4.49 11.82 -7.34
C ALA A 146 -4.35 13.12 -8.17
N SER A 147 -3.91 13.05 -9.42
CA SER A 147 -3.62 14.22 -10.27
C SER A 147 -4.83 15.09 -10.56
N THR A 148 -6.03 14.54 -10.43
CA THR A 148 -7.29 15.29 -10.63
C THR A 148 -7.78 16.00 -9.37
N LEU A 149 -7.13 15.80 -8.22
CA LEU A 149 -7.50 16.42 -6.95
C LEU A 149 -6.82 17.79 -6.80
N PRO A 150 -7.53 18.83 -6.30
CA PRO A 150 -7.04 20.20 -6.32
C PRO A 150 -6.20 20.56 -5.07
N PHE A 151 -5.24 19.70 -4.66
CA PHE A 151 -4.46 19.91 -3.45
C PHE A 151 -2.96 20.04 -3.75
N GLU A 152 -2.38 21.19 -3.42
CA GLU A 152 -0.96 21.50 -3.68
C GLU A 152 0.03 20.73 -2.78
N ASN A 153 -0.45 20.12 -1.70
CA ASN A 153 0.33 19.29 -0.77
C ASN A 153 0.08 17.78 -0.94
N LEU A 154 -0.65 17.36 -1.99
CA LEU A 154 -0.94 15.97 -2.29
C LEU A 154 -0.27 15.55 -3.59
N SER A 155 0.67 14.63 -3.49
CA SER A 155 1.32 13.97 -4.63
C SER A 155 0.77 12.56 -4.83
N SER A 156 1.07 11.95 -5.99
CA SER A 156 0.75 10.54 -6.19
C SER A 156 1.80 9.81 -7.01
N VAL A 157 1.94 8.51 -6.75
CA VAL A 157 2.74 7.56 -7.52
C VAL A 157 1.86 6.36 -7.80
N SER A 158 1.52 6.12 -9.06
CA SER A 158 0.59 5.07 -9.46
C SER A 158 1.11 4.27 -10.65
N THR A 159 0.43 3.19 -10.96
CA THR A 159 0.52 2.48 -12.26
C THR A 159 -0.60 3.01 -13.16
N ASP A 160 -0.45 2.92 -14.48
CA ASP A 160 -1.59 3.11 -15.39
C ASP A 160 -2.52 1.89 -15.30
N ASP A 161 -3.47 1.97 -14.37
CA ASP A 161 -4.41 0.88 -14.08
C ASP A 161 -5.34 0.56 -15.26
N ARG A 162 -5.70 1.56 -16.07
CA ARG A 162 -6.53 1.34 -17.27
C ARG A 162 -5.75 0.54 -18.29
N GLU A 163 -4.54 0.95 -18.58
CA GLU A 163 -3.67 0.26 -19.52
C GLU A 163 -3.29 -1.14 -19.00
N ALA A 164 -3.06 -1.31 -17.70
CA ALA A 164 -2.77 -2.60 -17.09
C ALA A 164 -3.94 -3.60 -17.25
N GLY A 165 -5.16 -3.16 -16.98
CA GLY A 165 -6.37 -3.96 -17.19
C GLY A 165 -6.58 -4.31 -18.67
N ARG A 166 -6.35 -3.34 -19.58
CA ARG A 166 -6.41 -3.56 -21.02
C ARG A 166 -5.40 -4.63 -21.48
N CYS A 167 -4.15 -4.48 -21.10
CA CYS A 167 -3.08 -5.42 -21.48
C CYS A 167 -3.31 -6.83 -20.94
N ALA A 168 -3.88 -6.99 -19.75
CA ALA A 168 -4.21 -8.30 -19.19
C ALA A 168 -5.23 -9.05 -20.08
N ILE A 169 -6.29 -8.36 -20.49
CA ILE A 169 -7.32 -8.96 -21.38
C ILE A 169 -6.77 -9.19 -22.77
N GLU A 170 -6.02 -8.26 -23.35
CA GLU A 170 -5.41 -8.43 -24.67
C GLU A 170 -4.46 -9.63 -24.72
N MET A 171 -3.68 -9.86 -23.68
CA MET A 171 -2.84 -11.04 -23.59
C MET A 171 -3.66 -12.33 -23.68
N LEU A 172 -4.78 -12.42 -22.96
CA LEU A 172 -5.66 -13.59 -23.01
C LEU A 172 -6.30 -13.75 -24.40
N ILE A 173 -6.72 -12.64 -25.01
CA ILE A 173 -7.29 -12.64 -26.37
C ILE A 173 -6.25 -13.09 -27.41
N ALA A 174 -5.02 -12.61 -27.29
CA ALA A 174 -3.90 -13.01 -28.16
C ALA A 174 -3.56 -14.52 -28.04
N LEU A 175 -3.81 -15.11 -26.86
CA LEU A 175 -3.69 -16.54 -26.60
C LEU A 175 -4.92 -17.35 -27.07
N GLY A 176 -5.85 -16.76 -27.81
CA GLY A 176 -7.02 -17.43 -28.38
C GLY A 176 -8.27 -17.45 -27.48
N HIS A 177 -8.19 -16.93 -26.25
CA HIS A 177 -9.35 -16.90 -25.35
C HIS A 177 -10.40 -15.89 -25.83
N ARG A 178 -11.68 -16.31 -25.78
CA ARG A 178 -12.84 -15.48 -26.19
C ARG A 178 -13.91 -15.42 -25.11
N LYS A 179 -13.92 -16.39 -24.18
CA LYS A 179 -14.79 -16.46 -23.01
C LYS A 179 -13.92 -16.19 -21.79
N ILE A 180 -13.88 -14.94 -21.34
CA ILE A 180 -13.00 -14.47 -20.28
C ILE A 180 -13.87 -13.92 -19.14
N ALA A 181 -13.63 -14.37 -17.91
CA ALA A 181 -14.24 -13.82 -16.70
C ALA A 181 -13.26 -12.84 -16.04
N VAL A 182 -13.80 -11.87 -15.27
CA VAL A 182 -13.02 -10.89 -14.55
C VAL A 182 -13.43 -10.86 -13.08
N ILE A 183 -12.45 -10.89 -12.20
CA ILE A 183 -12.65 -10.65 -10.77
C ILE A 183 -11.86 -9.40 -10.39
N GLY A 184 -12.50 -8.43 -9.74
CA GLY A 184 -11.87 -7.19 -9.30
C GLY A 184 -12.45 -6.67 -8.01
N GLY A 185 -12.05 -5.46 -7.61
CA GLY A 185 -12.65 -4.76 -6.48
C GLY A 185 -13.98 -4.10 -6.82
N ASP A 186 -14.57 -3.43 -5.84
CA ASP A 186 -15.76 -2.63 -6.07
C ASP A 186 -15.44 -1.41 -6.96
N ARG A 187 -15.96 -1.40 -8.17
CA ARG A 187 -15.73 -0.36 -9.17
C ARG A 187 -16.45 0.97 -8.88
N GLU A 188 -17.47 0.94 -8.01
CA GLU A 188 -18.21 2.14 -7.61
C GLU A 188 -17.49 2.92 -6.50
N VAL A 189 -16.65 2.22 -5.72
CA VAL A 189 -15.94 2.80 -4.58
C VAL A 189 -14.45 3.02 -4.90
N SER A 190 -13.79 2.03 -5.51
CA SER A 190 -12.36 2.05 -5.77
C SER A 190 -12.02 2.59 -7.16
N ASP A 191 -11.31 3.73 -7.23
CA ASP A 191 -10.83 4.30 -8.49
C ASP A 191 -9.93 3.33 -9.25
N THR A 192 -9.02 2.64 -8.57
CA THR A 192 -8.15 1.62 -9.16
C THR A 192 -8.97 0.49 -9.81
N SER A 193 -9.98 -0.03 -9.09
CA SER A 193 -10.86 -1.09 -9.62
C SER A 193 -11.64 -0.63 -10.83
N ARG A 194 -12.16 0.60 -10.80
CA ARG A 194 -12.88 1.23 -11.90
C ARG A 194 -11.99 1.37 -13.14
N LEU A 195 -10.77 1.89 -12.96
CA LEU A 195 -9.82 2.08 -14.08
C LEU A 195 -9.40 0.74 -14.70
N ARG A 196 -9.07 -0.27 -13.91
CA ARG A 196 -8.76 -1.63 -14.40
C ARG A 196 -9.94 -2.22 -15.17
N PHE A 197 -11.15 -2.08 -14.63
CA PHE A 197 -12.38 -2.50 -15.29
C PHE A 197 -12.60 -1.79 -16.62
N GLU A 198 -12.44 -0.45 -16.69
CA GLU A 198 -12.56 0.31 -17.93
C GLU A 198 -11.56 -0.16 -18.98
N GLY A 199 -10.34 -0.50 -18.57
CA GLY A 199 -9.32 -1.11 -19.45
C GLY A 199 -9.77 -2.46 -20.00
N CYS A 200 -10.34 -3.32 -19.15
CA CYS A 200 -10.90 -4.60 -19.60
C CYS A 200 -12.01 -4.40 -20.63
N VAL A 201 -12.99 -3.53 -20.34
CA VAL A 201 -14.11 -3.23 -21.25
C VAL A 201 -13.59 -2.72 -22.59
N LYS A 202 -12.58 -1.84 -22.57
CA LYS A 202 -11.94 -1.33 -23.79
C LYS A 202 -11.34 -2.46 -24.64
N ALA A 203 -10.60 -3.38 -24.02
CA ALA A 203 -10.00 -4.52 -24.75
C ALA A 203 -11.07 -5.43 -25.37
N PHE A 204 -12.14 -5.76 -24.63
CA PHE A 204 -13.25 -6.53 -25.20
C PHE A 204 -13.91 -5.83 -26.39
N SER A 205 -14.16 -4.52 -26.27
CA SER A 205 -14.77 -3.71 -27.32
C SER A 205 -13.88 -3.65 -28.57
N ASP A 206 -12.58 -3.44 -28.42
CA ASP A 206 -11.63 -3.35 -29.56
C ASP A 206 -11.55 -4.65 -30.36
N HIS A 207 -11.80 -5.77 -29.71
CA HIS A 207 -11.82 -7.09 -30.34
C HIS A 207 -13.22 -7.60 -30.68
N ALA A 208 -14.24 -6.76 -30.58
CA ALA A 208 -15.65 -7.09 -30.82
C ALA A 208 -16.13 -8.33 -30.05
N LEU A 209 -15.60 -8.53 -28.81
CA LEU A 209 -16.00 -9.61 -27.92
C LEU A 209 -17.11 -9.15 -26.99
N PRO A 210 -18.18 -9.96 -26.81
CA PRO A 210 -19.24 -9.63 -25.87
C PRO A 210 -18.72 -9.70 -24.43
N PHE A 211 -19.02 -8.66 -23.66
CA PHE A 211 -18.75 -8.60 -22.23
C PHE A 211 -19.93 -7.96 -21.50
N ASP A 212 -20.55 -8.71 -20.61
CA ASP A 212 -21.65 -8.25 -19.78
C ASP A 212 -21.15 -8.04 -18.34
N PRO A 213 -21.01 -6.77 -17.89
CA PRO A 213 -20.47 -6.46 -16.56
C PRO A 213 -21.21 -7.15 -15.41
N ASP A 214 -22.52 -7.34 -15.51
CA ASP A 214 -23.32 -7.93 -14.43
C ASP A 214 -23.13 -9.45 -14.34
N ARG A 215 -22.70 -10.07 -15.42
CA ARG A 215 -22.48 -11.50 -15.50
C ARG A 215 -21.00 -11.88 -15.47
N ASP A 216 -20.16 -11.07 -16.09
CA ASP A 216 -18.77 -11.39 -16.44
C ASP A 216 -17.76 -10.78 -15.48
N TYR A 217 -18.20 -9.88 -14.59
CA TYR A 217 -17.39 -9.25 -13.56
C TYR A 217 -17.91 -9.58 -12.16
N GLN A 218 -17.00 -9.89 -11.25
CA GLN A 218 -17.31 -10.06 -9.83
C GLN A 218 -16.51 -9.06 -9.01
N GLY A 219 -17.21 -8.08 -8.43
CA GLY A 219 -16.64 -7.10 -7.49
C GLY A 219 -16.58 -7.68 -6.08
N VAL A 220 -15.36 -7.84 -5.53
CA VAL A 220 -15.13 -8.38 -4.18
C VAL A 220 -13.91 -7.71 -3.54
N ARG A 221 -13.67 -7.95 -2.25
CA ARG A 221 -12.48 -7.45 -1.57
C ARG A 221 -11.19 -8.08 -2.09
N TYR A 222 -10.08 -7.34 -2.00
CA TYR A 222 -8.75 -7.79 -2.40
C TYR A 222 -8.17 -8.79 -1.38
N SER A 223 -8.64 -10.05 -1.48
CA SER A 223 -8.18 -11.13 -0.60
C SER A 223 -8.21 -12.50 -1.28
N TYR A 224 -7.42 -13.44 -0.79
CA TYR A 224 -7.47 -14.85 -1.21
C TYR A 224 -8.88 -15.44 -1.06
N LYS A 225 -9.52 -15.17 0.07
CA LYS A 225 -10.84 -15.70 0.43
C LYS A 225 -11.91 -15.22 -0.52
N ASP A 226 -11.88 -13.94 -0.88
CA ASP A 226 -12.91 -13.37 -1.72
C ASP A 226 -12.68 -13.67 -3.19
N GLY A 227 -11.43 -13.77 -3.66
CA GLY A 227 -11.08 -14.34 -4.95
C GLY A 227 -11.57 -15.79 -5.12
N TYR A 228 -11.40 -16.62 -4.06
CA TYR A 228 -11.94 -17.98 -4.02
C TYR A 228 -13.47 -17.99 -4.13
N ARG A 229 -14.17 -17.19 -3.33
CA ARG A 229 -15.63 -17.12 -3.31
C ARG A 229 -16.21 -16.61 -4.62
N ALA A 230 -15.62 -15.56 -5.19
CA ALA A 230 -16.03 -14.99 -6.48
C ALA A 230 -15.92 -16.03 -7.60
N THR A 231 -14.82 -16.79 -7.65
CA THR A 231 -14.63 -17.85 -8.64
C THR A 231 -15.63 -18.98 -8.45
N LYS A 232 -15.91 -19.40 -7.21
CA LYS A 232 -16.97 -20.41 -6.92
C LYS A 232 -18.34 -19.93 -7.39
N ALA A 233 -18.66 -18.64 -7.20
CA ALA A 233 -19.92 -18.04 -7.66
C ALA A 233 -20.00 -18.03 -9.20
N LEU A 234 -18.92 -17.63 -9.90
CA LEU A 234 -18.84 -17.69 -11.37
C LEU A 234 -19.09 -19.10 -11.91
N LEU A 235 -18.46 -20.11 -11.30
CA LEU A 235 -18.67 -21.52 -11.70
C LEU A 235 -20.09 -22.00 -11.43
N ALA A 236 -20.67 -21.62 -10.28
CA ALA A 236 -22.03 -22.01 -9.89
C ALA A 236 -23.10 -21.35 -10.77
N SER A 237 -22.84 -20.18 -11.36
CA SER A 237 -23.78 -19.50 -12.27
C SER A 237 -23.95 -20.22 -13.62
N GLY A 238 -23.21 -21.30 -13.87
CA GLY A 238 -23.22 -22.02 -15.15
C GLY A 238 -22.47 -21.29 -16.27
N ARG A 239 -21.77 -20.19 -15.96
CA ARG A 239 -20.99 -19.48 -16.95
C ARG A 239 -19.78 -20.28 -17.40
N GLU A 240 -19.67 -20.46 -18.69
CA GLU A 240 -18.46 -21.04 -19.30
C GLU A 240 -17.43 -19.94 -19.56
N PHE A 241 -16.20 -20.15 -19.08
CA PHE A 241 -15.05 -19.33 -19.41
C PHE A 241 -13.80 -20.21 -19.53
N THR A 242 -12.89 -19.82 -20.39
CA THR A 242 -11.60 -20.49 -20.63
C THR A 242 -10.42 -19.73 -20.06
N ALA A 243 -10.66 -18.48 -19.64
CA ALA A 243 -9.68 -17.67 -18.92
C ALA A 243 -10.34 -16.79 -17.88
N LEU A 244 -9.55 -16.40 -16.88
CA LEU A 244 -9.94 -15.52 -15.80
C LEU A 244 -8.82 -14.49 -15.57
N PHE A 245 -9.18 -13.21 -15.58
CA PHE A 245 -8.34 -12.14 -15.06
C PHE A 245 -8.80 -11.78 -13.65
N ALA A 246 -7.87 -11.79 -12.71
CA ALA A 246 -8.07 -11.30 -11.35
C ALA A 246 -7.23 -10.03 -11.14
N SER A 247 -7.88 -8.95 -10.75
CA SER A 247 -7.24 -7.63 -10.64
C SER A 247 -6.29 -7.47 -9.43
N ALA A 248 -5.93 -8.58 -8.77
CA ALA A 248 -4.83 -8.69 -7.81
C ALA A 248 -4.35 -10.15 -7.75
N ASP A 249 -3.06 -10.36 -7.47
CA ASP A 249 -2.48 -11.70 -7.37
C ASP A 249 -3.10 -12.52 -6.23
N VAL A 250 -3.40 -11.90 -5.09
CA VAL A 250 -4.10 -12.56 -3.97
C VAL A 250 -5.47 -13.12 -4.40
N MET A 251 -6.19 -12.40 -5.26
CA MET A 251 -7.46 -12.88 -5.83
C MET A 251 -7.23 -14.00 -6.83
N ALA A 252 -6.20 -13.89 -7.69
CA ALA A 252 -5.84 -14.92 -8.67
C ALA A 252 -5.48 -16.24 -7.97
N ILE A 253 -4.71 -16.19 -6.88
CA ILE A 253 -4.37 -17.37 -6.06
C ILE A 253 -5.62 -18.01 -5.47
N GLY A 254 -6.54 -17.20 -4.95
CA GLY A 254 -7.85 -17.67 -4.49
C GLY A 254 -8.66 -18.33 -5.60
N ALA A 255 -8.62 -17.74 -6.80
CA ALA A 255 -9.30 -18.27 -7.99
C ALA A 255 -8.71 -19.62 -8.44
N ILE A 256 -7.39 -19.76 -8.50
CA ILE A 256 -6.70 -21.03 -8.83
C ILE A 256 -7.15 -22.13 -7.86
N ARG A 257 -7.21 -21.83 -6.58
CA ARG A 257 -7.69 -22.77 -5.55
C ARG A 257 -9.15 -23.17 -5.78
N ALA A 258 -10.03 -22.23 -6.07
CA ALA A 258 -11.44 -22.48 -6.34
C ALA A 258 -11.66 -23.33 -7.59
N LEU A 259 -10.92 -23.06 -8.66
CA LEU A 259 -10.92 -23.86 -9.88
C LEU A 259 -10.53 -25.29 -9.60
N ARG A 260 -9.42 -25.51 -8.89
CA ARG A 260 -8.93 -26.85 -8.52
C ARG A 260 -9.94 -27.61 -7.65
N ASP A 261 -10.54 -26.97 -6.65
CA ASP A 261 -11.57 -27.59 -5.80
C ASP A 261 -12.88 -27.88 -6.56
N SER A 262 -13.02 -27.34 -7.76
CA SER A 262 -14.14 -27.60 -8.71
C SER A 262 -13.75 -28.59 -9.83
N GLY A 263 -12.60 -29.26 -9.71
CA GLY A 263 -12.11 -30.22 -10.70
C GLY A 263 -11.56 -29.61 -11.97
N LYS A 264 -11.30 -28.31 -12.00
CA LYS A 264 -10.70 -27.61 -13.14
C LYS A 264 -9.18 -27.47 -12.94
N ARG A 265 -8.42 -27.71 -14.01
CA ARG A 265 -6.97 -27.56 -14.02
C ARG A 265 -6.59 -26.19 -14.55
N VAL A 266 -5.54 -25.62 -14.01
CA VAL A 266 -4.92 -24.37 -14.48
C VAL A 266 -3.51 -24.73 -14.97
N PRO A 267 -3.16 -24.42 -16.23
CA PRO A 267 -3.91 -23.64 -17.22
C PRO A 267 -4.81 -24.51 -18.16
N GLU A 268 -4.84 -25.86 -18.04
CA GLU A 268 -5.39 -26.76 -19.06
C GLU A 268 -6.89 -26.55 -19.32
N ASP A 269 -7.68 -26.29 -18.29
CA ASP A 269 -9.12 -26.06 -18.41
C ASP A 269 -9.46 -24.56 -18.34
N VAL A 270 -8.69 -23.79 -17.55
CA VAL A 270 -8.87 -22.33 -17.39
C VAL A 270 -7.50 -21.66 -17.20
N SER A 271 -7.16 -20.73 -18.08
CA SER A 271 -6.01 -19.84 -17.90
C SER A 271 -6.31 -18.79 -16.84
N VAL A 272 -5.34 -18.45 -15.98
CA VAL A 272 -5.49 -17.41 -14.96
C VAL A 272 -4.35 -16.40 -15.07
N ILE A 273 -4.71 -15.12 -15.10
CA ILE A 273 -3.76 -14.01 -15.01
C ILE A 273 -4.10 -13.14 -13.82
N GLY A 274 -3.07 -12.74 -13.05
CA GLY A 274 -3.18 -11.85 -11.90
C GLY A 274 -2.73 -10.43 -12.20
N MET A 275 -2.67 -9.63 -11.16
CA MET A 275 -2.07 -8.31 -11.14
C MET A 275 -1.40 -8.10 -9.78
N ASP A 276 -0.31 -7.39 -9.77
CA ASP A 276 0.56 -6.87 -8.73
C ASP A 276 2.01 -7.35 -8.90
N GLY A 277 2.25 -8.59 -9.36
CA GLY A 277 3.59 -9.14 -9.53
C GLY A 277 4.20 -9.62 -8.21
N LEU A 278 3.37 -10.15 -7.31
CA LEU A 278 3.82 -10.61 -5.99
C LEU A 278 4.85 -11.75 -6.11
N PRO A 279 5.90 -11.76 -5.27
CA PRO A 279 6.93 -12.80 -5.28
C PRO A 279 6.37 -14.22 -5.09
N ILE A 280 5.28 -14.37 -4.33
CA ILE A 280 4.64 -15.67 -4.12
C ILE A 280 4.19 -16.32 -5.43
N GLY A 281 3.92 -15.53 -6.48
CA GLY A 281 3.55 -16.03 -7.80
C GLY A 281 4.58 -16.94 -8.45
N ASP A 282 5.87 -16.79 -8.11
CA ASP A 282 6.97 -17.63 -8.60
C ASP A 282 7.01 -19.02 -7.93
N TYR A 283 6.39 -19.16 -6.77
CA TYR A 283 6.41 -20.39 -5.96
C TYR A 283 5.10 -21.20 -6.04
N LEU A 284 4.14 -20.73 -6.82
CA LEU A 284 2.90 -21.46 -7.08
C LEU A 284 3.11 -22.58 -8.10
N VAL A 285 2.19 -23.54 -8.09
CA VAL A 285 2.10 -24.60 -9.12
C VAL A 285 0.67 -24.61 -9.65
N PRO A 286 0.46 -24.09 -10.88
CA PRO A 286 1.41 -23.44 -11.80
C PRO A 286 1.87 -22.07 -11.31
N GLN A 287 3.06 -21.60 -11.77
CA GLN A 287 3.55 -20.23 -11.52
C GLN A 287 2.58 -19.21 -12.12
N LEU A 288 2.27 -18.14 -11.38
CA LEU A 288 1.25 -17.16 -11.76
C LEU A 288 1.75 -16.15 -12.78
N THR A 289 1.14 -16.14 -13.95
CA THR A 289 1.24 -15.02 -14.91
C THR A 289 0.55 -13.80 -14.33
N THR A 290 1.21 -12.63 -14.38
CA THR A 290 0.69 -11.43 -13.73
C THR A 290 1.15 -10.15 -14.42
N VAL A 291 0.34 -9.10 -14.32
CA VAL A 291 0.75 -7.72 -14.63
C VAL A 291 1.39 -7.13 -13.39
N GLY A 292 2.73 -7.08 -13.39
CA GLY A 292 3.49 -6.71 -12.20
C GLY A 292 3.69 -5.21 -12.04
N GLN A 293 3.37 -4.69 -10.88
CA GLN A 293 3.69 -3.33 -10.44
C GLN A 293 5.12 -3.27 -9.88
N SER A 294 5.85 -2.18 -10.14
CA SER A 294 7.21 -2.02 -9.62
C SER A 294 7.18 -1.48 -8.19
N VAL A 295 7.00 -2.36 -7.19
CA VAL A 295 7.00 -2.02 -5.75
C VAL A 295 8.21 -1.16 -5.38
N SER A 296 9.41 -1.56 -5.77
CA SER A 296 10.64 -0.84 -5.44
C SER A 296 10.67 0.58 -6.03
N SER A 297 10.20 0.76 -7.26
CA SER A 297 10.12 2.08 -7.90
C SER A 297 9.04 2.94 -7.27
N MET A 298 7.86 2.38 -6.99
CA MET A 298 6.76 3.10 -6.34
C MET A 298 7.16 3.57 -4.94
N ALA A 299 7.73 2.69 -4.12
CA ALA A 299 8.19 3.03 -2.77
C ALA A 299 9.29 4.11 -2.82
N ARG A 300 10.30 3.94 -3.67
CA ARG A 300 11.41 4.90 -3.82
C ARG A 300 10.90 6.27 -4.26
N ARG A 301 10.08 6.33 -5.33
CA ARG A 301 9.55 7.61 -5.81
C ARG A 301 8.62 8.27 -4.80
N GLY A 302 7.75 7.50 -4.14
CA GLY A 302 6.88 8.03 -3.09
C GLY A 302 7.66 8.65 -1.93
N VAL A 303 8.71 7.97 -1.45
CA VAL A 303 9.58 8.48 -0.37
C VAL A 303 10.38 9.71 -0.84
N GLU A 304 10.98 9.69 -2.03
CA GLU A 304 11.73 10.82 -2.59
C GLU A 304 10.86 12.08 -2.76
N ILE A 305 9.64 11.91 -3.25
CA ILE A 305 8.68 13.02 -3.40
C ILE A 305 8.30 13.59 -2.04
N LEU A 306 7.96 12.72 -1.07
CA LEU A 306 7.58 13.15 0.27
C LEU A 306 8.73 13.90 0.96
N LEU A 307 9.94 13.35 0.96
CA LEU A 307 11.10 13.97 1.59
C LEU A 307 11.48 15.29 0.91
N GLY A 308 11.41 15.35 -0.41
CA GLY A 308 11.63 16.59 -1.16
C GLY A 308 10.62 17.71 -0.80
N ALA A 309 9.36 17.33 -0.56
CA ALA A 309 8.35 18.28 -0.10
C ALA A 309 8.59 18.74 1.35
N ILE A 310 9.02 17.83 2.25
CA ILE A 310 9.30 18.14 3.66
C ILE A 310 10.57 18.99 3.80
N GLU A 311 11.65 18.65 3.10
CA GLU A 311 12.98 19.25 3.32
C GLU A 311 13.23 20.48 2.47
N GLU A 312 12.69 20.52 1.25
CA GLU A 312 12.98 21.53 0.26
C GLU A 312 11.74 22.34 -0.17
N GLY A 313 10.54 22.01 0.35
CA GLY A 313 9.30 22.67 -0.04
C GLY A 313 8.93 22.43 -1.51
N LYS A 314 9.34 21.30 -2.10
CA LYS A 314 9.02 20.97 -3.48
C LYS A 314 7.50 20.86 -3.69
N PRO A 315 6.99 21.31 -4.84
CA PRO A 315 5.56 21.21 -5.14
C PRO A 315 5.12 19.76 -5.32
N ALA A 316 3.80 19.54 -5.24
CA ALA A 316 3.19 18.24 -5.51
C ALA A 316 3.56 17.73 -6.92
N ARG A 317 3.68 16.42 -7.03
CA ARG A 317 3.99 15.69 -8.27
C ARG A 317 3.13 14.45 -8.38
N HIS A 318 2.74 14.14 -9.62
CA HIS A 318 1.99 12.94 -9.95
C HIS A 318 2.80 12.16 -10.97
N GLU A 319 3.18 10.92 -10.62
CA GLU A 319 4.06 10.10 -11.44
C GLU A 319 3.42 8.75 -11.72
N THR A 320 3.48 8.33 -12.97
CA THR A 320 3.06 6.99 -13.38
C THR A 320 4.30 6.10 -13.54
N ILE A 321 4.33 4.98 -12.83
CA ILE A 321 5.40 3.99 -12.88
C ILE A 321 5.03 2.90 -13.89
N PRO A 322 5.91 2.57 -14.83
CA PRO A 322 5.65 1.49 -15.78
C PRO A 322 5.44 0.15 -15.07
N PHE A 323 4.51 -0.63 -15.59
CA PHE A 323 4.30 -2.02 -15.20
C PHE A 323 4.99 -2.98 -16.17
N GLN A 324 5.09 -4.26 -15.80
CA GLN A 324 5.65 -5.32 -16.60
C GLN A 324 4.72 -6.54 -16.61
N ILE A 325 4.61 -7.25 -17.74
CA ILE A 325 3.88 -8.51 -17.78
C ILE A 325 4.86 -9.66 -17.55
N TYR A 326 4.66 -10.43 -16.50
CA TYR A 326 5.40 -11.65 -16.20
C TYR A 326 4.60 -12.86 -16.71
N ARG A 327 4.92 -13.30 -17.94
CA ARG A 327 4.31 -14.51 -18.50
C ARG A 327 4.96 -15.74 -17.88
N ARG A 328 4.14 -16.58 -17.25
CA ARG A 328 4.55 -17.81 -16.57
C ARG A 328 3.65 -18.99 -16.97
N GLU A 329 3.39 -19.93 -16.06
CA GLU A 329 2.74 -21.21 -16.35
C GLU A 329 1.20 -21.17 -16.29
N SER A 330 0.58 -20.20 -15.60
CA SER A 330 -0.87 -20.19 -15.34
C SER A 330 -1.73 -19.81 -16.55
N VAL A 331 -1.13 -19.53 -17.69
CA VAL A 331 -1.83 -19.26 -18.95
C VAL A 331 -1.32 -20.18 -20.07
N ARG A 332 -2.22 -20.57 -20.96
CA ARG A 332 -1.88 -21.33 -22.15
C ARG A 332 -2.50 -20.73 -23.40
N GLU A 333 -1.96 -21.06 -24.53
CA GLU A 333 -2.59 -20.83 -25.83
C GLU A 333 -3.71 -21.85 -26.05
N LEU A 334 -4.87 -21.38 -26.50
CA LEU A 334 -5.92 -22.25 -27.00
C LEU A 334 -5.60 -22.58 -28.45
N ALA A 335 -5.44 -23.87 -28.75
CA ALA A 335 -5.44 -24.32 -30.16
C ALA A 335 -6.79 -23.95 -30.80
N GLU A 336 -6.74 -23.48 -32.06
CA GLU A 336 -7.92 -23.21 -32.88
C GLU A 336 -8.82 -24.43 -33.01
#